data_d770b7186f2ec998f4dbc2c9f18a2590
#
_entry.id   d770b7186f2ec998f4dbc2c9f18a2590
#
_cell.length_a   1.000
_cell.length_b   1.000
_cell.length_c   1.000
_cell.angle_alpha   90.00
_cell.angle_beta   90.00
_cell.angle_gamma   90.00
#
_symmetry.space_group_name_H-M   'P 1'
#
loop_
_entity.id
_entity.type
_entity.pdbx_description
1 polymer ?
#
loop_
_entity_poly.entity_id
_entity_poly.type
_entity_poly.pdbx_seq_one_letter_code
_entity_poly.pdbx_strand_id
1 'polypeptide(L)'
;MSKTLLSFCIACFVMAAGCTTPGIHHALQNAQAPSLSPKLLAVYMPWFGDHTHIDVGYSSQDPGVLRKQIQQARHMGISAFVVDWYGEANPYSDHNFGVLQQVASESHFQVALLYNEASDEDAQATDSAIAALDKAYKDYFGPTAKYGSAYLTYEDRPVVFIFPKSGHIDWNRVREHCSGWDKPPLLIYKDQPAAQYENDFAGSFAWVQPGPGGWAADGSNWGEQYLGNFYKTMKDKHPDKIAIGGAWPAFDDSAAKWGLNRHIQSRCGKTLDETLNFYQRYNDGANSPPFVLIETWNDYEEGTAVERRTEVNCGGSGTKNSAQSTSN
;
A
#
# COMPACT_ATOMS: atom_id res chain seq x y z
N MET A 1 24.50 -41.04 72.95
CA MET A 1 24.42 -39.74 73.73
C MET A 1 23.61 -38.83 72.82
N SER A 2 22.30 -38.73 73.15
CA SER A 2 21.62 -37.60 73.85
C SER A 2 21.64 -36.34 72.91
N LYS A 3 20.56 -35.69 72.59
CA LYS A 3 19.34 -35.32 73.36
C LYS A 3 18.23 -34.93 72.32
N THR A 4 17.05 -35.32 72.66
CA THR A 4 15.71 -34.86 72.27
C THR A 4 15.51 -33.35 72.50
N LEU A 5 14.77 -32.69 71.65
CA LEU A 5 13.92 -31.56 72.06
C LEU A 5 12.64 -31.51 71.23
N LEU A 6 11.56 -31.73 71.91
CA LEU A 6 10.17 -31.55 71.54
C LEU A 6 9.88 -30.04 71.49
N SER A 7 9.15 -29.58 70.49
CA SER A 7 8.47 -28.29 70.60
C SER A 7 7.11 -28.36 69.92
N PHE A 8 6.11 -28.16 70.73
CA PHE A 8 4.68 -28.00 70.44
C PHE A 8 4.46 -26.73 69.64
N CYS A 9 3.70 -26.79 68.60
CA CYS A 9 3.04 -25.62 68.04
C CYS A 9 1.56 -25.89 67.80
N ILE A 10 0.81 -25.03 68.37
CA ILE A 10 -0.62 -24.91 68.46
C ILE A 10 -1.26 -24.70 67.09
N ALA A 11 -2.30 -25.48 66.82
CA ALA A 11 -3.18 -25.26 65.68
C ALA A 11 -4.13 -24.09 65.92
N CYS A 12 -4.03 -23.02 65.14
CA CYS A 12 -5.08 -22.03 65.01
C CYS A 12 -5.89 -22.31 63.75
N PHE A 13 -7.11 -22.82 63.94
CA PHE A 13 -8.14 -22.88 62.92
C PHE A 13 -8.68 -21.44 62.72
N VAL A 14 -8.41 -20.85 61.53
CA VAL A 14 -9.14 -19.68 61.06
C VAL A 14 -10.05 -20.15 59.93
N MET A 15 -11.33 -20.19 60.23
CA MET A 15 -12.36 -20.31 59.17
C MET A 15 -12.41 -18.99 58.42
N ALA A 16 -11.91 -19.01 57.18
CA ALA A 16 -12.17 -17.95 56.22
C ALA A 16 -13.39 -18.35 55.35
N ALA A 17 -14.47 -17.62 55.56
CA ALA A 17 -15.67 -17.71 54.72
C ALA A 17 -15.30 -17.36 53.29
N GLY A 18 -15.48 -18.32 52.38
CA GLY A 18 -15.29 -18.13 50.96
C GLY A 18 -16.37 -17.23 50.37
N CYS A 19 -16.03 -15.99 50.05
CA CYS A 19 -16.78 -15.22 49.05
C CYS A 19 -16.28 -15.64 47.67
N THR A 20 -16.99 -16.57 47.06
CA THR A 20 -16.86 -16.84 45.64
C THR A 20 -17.52 -15.70 44.88
N THR A 21 -16.74 -14.82 44.26
CA THR A 21 -17.23 -13.91 43.22
C THR A 21 -17.24 -14.64 41.90
N PRO A 22 -18.42 -14.99 41.32
CA PRO A 22 -18.52 -15.50 39.97
C PRO A 22 -18.50 -14.28 39.03
N GLY A 23 -17.38 -13.97 38.43
CA GLY A 23 -17.33 -12.82 37.51
C GLY A 23 -16.06 -12.65 36.71
N ILE A 24 -14.95 -13.27 37.11
CA ILE A 24 -13.66 -13.01 36.45
C ILE A 24 -13.35 -14.02 35.32
N HIS A 25 -13.92 -15.21 35.35
CA HIS A 25 -13.66 -16.22 34.32
C HIS A 25 -14.43 -16.01 32.99
N HIS A 26 -15.51 -15.22 32.98
CA HIS A 26 -16.23 -14.92 31.72
C HIS A 26 -15.70 -13.70 30.96
N ALA A 27 -14.90 -12.85 31.59
CA ALA A 27 -14.34 -11.66 30.96
C ALA A 27 -13.09 -11.97 30.10
N LEU A 28 -12.42 -13.09 30.32
CA LEU A 28 -11.21 -13.46 29.57
C LEU A 28 -11.47 -14.36 28.34
N GLN A 29 -12.70 -14.84 28.16
CA GLN A 29 -13.07 -15.67 26.99
C GLN A 29 -13.61 -14.85 25.80
N ASN A 30 -13.82 -13.53 25.96
CA ASN A 30 -14.27 -12.62 24.89
C ASN A 30 -13.27 -11.51 24.57
N ALA A 31 -11.99 -11.67 24.88
CA ALA A 31 -10.96 -10.85 24.27
C ALA A 31 -10.79 -11.34 22.84
N GLN A 32 -11.64 -10.87 21.94
CA GLN A 32 -11.38 -10.88 20.52
C GLN A 32 -10.00 -10.27 20.32
N ALA A 33 -9.08 -11.04 19.73
CA ALA A 33 -7.78 -10.50 19.36
C ALA A 33 -8.03 -9.17 18.63
N PRO A 34 -7.32 -8.08 18.96
CA PRO A 34 -7.51 -6.82 18.26
C PRO A 34 -7.32 -7.11 16.78
N SER A 35 -8.34 -6.86 15.97
CA SER A 35 -8.23 -6.92 14.53
C SER A 35 -7.15 -5.89 14.17
N LEU A 36 -5.97 -6.35 13.77
CA LEU A 36 -4.91 -5.47 13.34
C LEU A 36 -5.45 -4.68 12.15
N SER A 37 -5.63 -3.39 12.34
CA SER A 37 -5.97 -2.51 11.23
C SER A 37 -4.88 -2.61 10.17
N PRO A 38 -5.23 -2.67 8.86
CA PRO A 38 -4.24 -2.71 7.81
C PRO A 38 -3.33 -1.48 7.88
N LYS A 39 -2.06 -1.65 7.53
CA LYS A 39 -1.17 -0.50 7.33
C LYS A 39 -1.61 0.26 6.08
N LEU A 40 -1.64 1.58 6.17
CA LEU A 40 -1.89 2.42 5.01
C LEU A 40 -0.59 2.62 4.23
N LEU A 41 -0.64 2.34 2.94
CA LEU A 41 0.41 2.65 1.98
C LEU A 41 -0.11 3.72 1.03
N ALA A 42 0.77 4.48 0.35
CA ALA A 42 0.35 5.40 -0.69
C ALA A 42 1.27 5.31 -1.91
N VAL A 43 0.70 5.28 -3.10
CA VAL A 43 1.48 5.31 -4.34
C VAL A 43 2.11 6.68 -4.51
N TYR A 44 3.41 6.70 -4.81
CA TYR A 44 4.21 7.91 -4.98
C TYR A 44 4.71 8.01 -6.41
N MET A 45 4.45 9.15 -7.05
CA MET A 45 4.94 9.47 -8.40
C MET A 45 6.28 10.21 -8.29
N PRO A 46 7.40 9.59 -8.71
CA PRO A 46 8.74 10.15 -8.51
C PRO A 46 9.22 11.05 -9.64
N TRP A 47 8.36 11.51 -10.53
CA TRP A 47 8.72 12.15 -11.79
C TRP A 47 8.69 13.69 -11.77
N PHE A 48 8.20 14.34 -10.71
CA PHE A 48 8.11 15.81 -10.69
C PHE A 48 9.48 16.48 -10.66
N GLY A 49 9.62 17.52 -11.49
CA GLY A 49 10.89 18.15 -11.82
C GLY A 49 11.46 17.65 -13.16
N ASP A 50 10.88 16.61 -13.77
CA ASP A 50 11.08 16.27 -15.17
C ASP A 50 10.17 17.16 -16.06
N HIS A 51 10.70 17.65 -17.18
CA HIS A 51 9.98 18.52 -18.12
C HIS A 51 8.84 17.81 -18.88
N THR A 52 8.74 16.50 -18.79
CA THR A 52 7.68 15.71 -19.43
C THR A 52 6.37 15.76 -18.64
N HIS A 53 6.43 16.12 -17.37
CA HIS A 53 5.30 16.21 -16.45
C HIS A 53 4.95 17.66 -16.10
N ILE A 54 3.80 17.89 -15.48
CA ILE A 54 3.37 19.22 -15.04
C ILE A 54 4.29 19.75 -13.93
N ASP A 55 4.47 21.07 -13.92
CA ASP A 55 5.17 21.73 -12.82
C ASP A 55 4.25 21.85 -11.60
N VAL A 56 4.63 21.17 -10.53
CA VAL A 56 3.91 21.18 -9.25
C VAL A 56 4.60 22.05 -8.19
N GLY A 57 5.64 22.80 -8.61
CA GLY A 57 6.39 23.71 -7.74
C GLY A 57 7.41 23.02 -6.83
N TYR A 58 7.77 21.75 -7.12
CA TYR A 58 8.86 21.04 -6.45
C TYR A 58 9.49 19.99 -7.37
N SER A 59 10.65 19.49 -6.96
CA SER A 59 11.30 18.33 -7.61
C SER A 59 11.32 17.14 -6.68
N SER A 60 11.02 15.95 -7.24
CA SER A 60 11.17 14.65 -6.56
C SER A 60 12.64 14.28 -6.28
N GLN A 61 13.61 15.09 -6.72
CA GLN A 61 15.03 14.97 -6.39
C GLN A 61 15.44 15.72 -5.12
N ASP A 62 14.59 16.62 -4.60
CA ASP A 62 14.93 17.42 -3.43
C ASP A 62 14.70 16.66 -2.12
N PRO A 63 15.77 16.29 -1.37
CA PRO A 63 15.61 15.59 -0.10
C PRO A 63 14.83 16.39 0.95
N GLY A 64 14.83 17.71 0.85
CA GLY A 64 14.06 18.58 1.75
C GLY A 64 12.57 18.48 1.50
N VAL A 65 12.16 18.41 0.23
CA VAL A 65 10.78 18.13 -0.17
C VAL A 65 10.37 16.73 0.29
N LEU A 66 11.15 15.71 -0.03
CA LEU A 66 10.87 14.33 0.33
C LEU A 66 10.71 14.15 1.85
N ARG A 67 11.55 14.80 2.64
CA ARG A 67 11.45 14.75 4.11
C ARG A 67 10.14 15.36 4.63
N LYS A 68 9.69 16.47 4.04
CA LYS A 68 8.39 17.08 4.37
C LYS A 68 7.22 16.17 3.96
N GLN A 69 7.27 15.59 2.79
CA GLN A 69 6.24 14.68 2.29
C GLN A 69 6.12 13.44 3.19
N ILE A 70 7.23 12.82 3.56
CA ILE A 70 7.24 11.69 4.52
C ILE A 70 6.65 12.12 5.87
N GLN A 71 6.99 13.30 6.37
CA GLN A 71 6.43 13.79 7.62
C GLN A 71 4.90 13.98 7.52
N GLN A 72 4.41 14.55 6.42
CA GLN A 72 2.97 14.70 6.18
C GLN A 72 2.27 13.35 6.05
N ALA A 73 2.83 12.41 5.27
CA ALA A 73 2.29 11.07 5.12
C ALA A 73 2.15 10.34 6.47
N ARG A 74 3.18 10.43 7.32
CA ARG A 74 3.14 9.86 8.68
C ARG A 74 2.04 10.48 9.54
N HIS A 75 1.82 11.79 9.47
CA HIS A 75 0.73 12.46 10.18
C HIS A 75 -0.66 11.98 9.70
N MET A 76 -0.77 11.54 8.45
CA MET A 76 -1.99 10.95 7.89
C MET A 76 -2.11 9.44 8.20
N GLY A 77 -1.17 8.86 8.96
CA GLY A 77 -1.17 7.42 9.28
C GLY A 77 -0.61 6.52 8.19
N ILE A 78 -0.04 7.09 7.12
CA ILE A 78 0.61 6.34 6.04
C ILE A 78 1.96 5.81 6.55
N SER A 79 2.23 4.54 6.31
CA SER A 79 3.41 3.82 6.80
C SER A 79 4.51 3.67 5.77
N ALA A 80 4.16 3.70 4.49
CA ALA A 80 5.11 3.56 3.39
C ALA A 80 4.62 4.23 2.11
N PHE A 81 5.59 4.61 1.26
CA PHE A 81 5.32 4.93 -0.14
C PHE A 81 5.59 3.73 -1.04
N VAL A 82 4.68 3.48 -1.97
CA VAL A 82 4.81 2.50 -3.06
C VAL A 82 5.12 3.30 -4.32
N VAL A 83 6.36 3.25 -4.78
CA VAL A 83 6.89 4.20 -5.76
C VAL A 83 6.74 3.66 -7.17
N ASP A 84 6.12 4.42 -8.05
CA ASP A 84 6.00 4.08 -9.47
C ASP A 84 7.38 4.06 -10.14
N TRP A 85 7.80 2.89 -10.63
CA TRP A 85 9.16 2.64 -11.04
C TRP A 85 9.24 1.77 -12.30
N TYR A 86 10.03 2.22 -13.26
CA TYR A 86 10.15 1.63 -14.60
C TYR A 86 11.49 0.90 -14.81
N GLY A 87 12.21 0.57 -13.75
CA GLY A 87 13.55 0.04 -13.88
C GLY A 87 14.52 1.03 -14.52
N GLU A 88 15.53 0.50 -15.21
CA GLU A 88 16.52 1.32 -15.92
C GLU A 88 15.97 2.03 -17.16
N ALA A 89 14.77 1.65 -17.62
CA ALA A 89 14.10 2.32 -18.73
C ALA A 89 13.77 3.79 -18.43
N ASN A 90 13.63 4.15 -17.15
CA ASN A 90 13.49 5.54 -16.70
C ASN A 90 14.53 5.87 -15.63
N PRO A 91 15.75 6.34 -16.04
CA PRO A 91 16.83 6.67 -15.10
C PRO A 91 16.46 7.78 -14.11
N TYR A 92 15.54 8.69 -14.46
CA TYR A 92 15.09 9.75 -13.57
C TYR A 92 14.29 9.17 -12.39
N SER A 93 13.30 8.31 -12.66
CA SER A 93 12.51 7.64 -11.62
C SER A 93 13.38 6.71 -10.77
N ASP A 94 14.32 6.01 -11.38
CA ASP A 94 15.24 5.11 -10.68
C ASP A 94 16.14 5.88 -9.71
N HIS A 95 16.74 6.99 -10.15
CA HIS A 95 17.52 7.86 -9.28
C HIS A 95 16.69 8.39 -8.11
N ASN A 96 15.46 8.87 -8.41
CA ASN A 96 14.58 9.47 -7.40
C ASN A 96 14.10 8.45 -6.38
N PHE A 97 13.90 7.19 -6.78
CA PHE A 97 13.64 6.11 -5.83
C PHE A 97 14.79 5.97 -4.82
N GLY A 98 16.03 5.95 -5.30
CA GLY A 98 17.21 5.83 -4.43
C GLY A 98 17.32 6.98 -3.43
N VAL A 99 17.05 8.23 -3.88
CA VAL A 99 17.04 9.41 -3.00
C VAL A 99 15.92 9.31 -1.97
N LEU A 100 14.72 8.93 -2.39
CA LEU A 100 13.57 8.74 -1.49
C LEU A 100 13.84 7.64 -0.46
N GLN A 101 14.41 6.50 -0.85
CA GLN A 101 14.75 5.41 0.06
C GLN A 101 15.80 5.84 1.10
N GLN A 102 16.79 6.63 0.69
CA GLN A 102 17.74 7.22 1.65
C GLN A 102 17.02 8.09 2.67
N VAL A 103 16.19 9.03 2.23
CA VAL A 103 15.44 9.93 3.15
C VAL A 103 14.48 9.14 4.03
N ALA A 104 13.86 8.10 3.50
CA ALA A 104 12.97 7.20 4.25
C ALA A 104 13.74 6.48 5.37
N SER A 105 14.97 6.01 5.09
CA SER A 105 15.83 5.37 6.10
C SER A 105 16.18 6.30 7.26
N GLU A 106 16.44 7.57 6.98
CA GLU A 106 16.71 8.61 7.98
C GLU A 106 15.47 8.98 8.80
N SER A 107 14.28 8.76 8.24
CA SER A 107 12.99 9.17 8.80
C SER A 107 12.20 8.03 9.44
N HIS A 108 12.75 6.82 9.53
CA HIS A 108 12.03 5.61 9.96
C HIS A 108 10.72 5.40 9.22
N PHE A 109 10.74 5.56 7.91
CA PHE A 109 9.64 5.36 6.99
C PHE A 109 10.00 4.27 5.99
N GLN A 110 9.02 3.63 5.37
CA GLN A 110 9.28 2.56 4.43
C GLN A 110 8.96 2.95 3.00
N VAL A 111 9.60 2.28 2.05
CA VAL A 111 9.33 2.41 0.61
C VAL A 111 9.23 1.03 -0.02
N ALA A 112 8.45 0.89 -1.07
CA ALA A 112 8.39 -0.28 -1.92
C ALA A 112 8.36 0.14 -3.39
N LEU A 113 8.68 -0.76 -4.30
CA LEU A 113 8.55 -0.54 -5.73
C LEU A 113 7.16 -0.94 -6.22
N LEU A 114 6.58 -0.12 -7.08
CA LEU A 114 5.55 -0.49 -8.04
C LEU A 114 6.24 -0.61 -9.40
N TYR A 115 6.62 -1.84 -9.78
CA TYR A 115 7.22 -2.08 -11.09
C TYR A 115 6.15 -1.89 -12.17
N ASN A 116 6.28 -0.81 -12.91
CA ASN A 116 5.42 -0.45 -14.02
C ASN A 116 6.13 -0.86 -15.31
N GLU A 117 5.52 -1.75 -16.08
CA GLU A 117 6.11 -2.23 -17.33
C GLU A 117 6.36 -1.06 -18.29
N ALA A 118 7.58 -0.94 -18.79
CA ALA A 118 8.02 0.22 -19.57
C ALA A 118 7.48 0.20 -21.01
N SER A 119 7.14 -0.95 -21.59
CA SER A 119 6.76 -1.09 -22.99
C SER A 119 5.64 -2.09 -23.19
N ASP A 120 4.67 -1.72 -24.04
CA ASP A 120 3.56 -2.58 -24.43
C ASP A 120 3.97 -3.59 -25.54
N GLU A 121 5.08 -3.35 -26.25
CA GLU A 121 5.51 -4.13 -27.41
C GLU A 121 6.88 -4.78 -27.25
N ASP A 122 7.37 -4.89 -26.03
CA ASP A 122 8.71 -5.43 -25.78
C ASP A 122 8.74 -6.95 -25.95
N ALA A 123 9.31 -7.43 -27.05
CA ALA A 123 9.55 -8.85 -27.29
C ALA A 123 10.49 -9.47 -26.24
N GLN A 124 11.21 -8.64 -25.46
CA GLN A 124 12.13 -9.04 -24.39
C GLN A 124 11.55 -8.73 -23.00
N ALA A 125 10.25 -8.49 -22.89
CA ALA A 125 9.61 -8.03 -21.66
C ALA A 125 9.99 -8.87 -20.43
N THR A 126 10.10 -10.19 -20.60
CA THR A 126 10.51 -11.10 -19.51
C THR A 126 11.95 -10.85 -19.07
N ASP A 127 12.88 -10.71 -20.00
CA ASP A 127 14.31 -10.47 -19.68
C ASP A 127 14.48 -9.06 -19.08
N SER A 128 13.73 -8.09 -19.56
CA SER A 128 13.68 -6.73 -18.99
C SER A 128 13.14 -6.72 -17.55
N ALA A 129 12.08 -7.49 -17.29
CA ALA A 129 11.54 -7.63 -15.93
C ALA A 129 12.53 -8.30 -14.98
N ILE A 130 13.23 -9.35 -15.44
CA ILE A 130 14.28 -10.01 -14.67
C ILE A 130 15.42 -9.03 -14.37
N ALA A 131 15.92 -8.32 -15.37
CA ALA A 131 16.98 -7.34 -15.19
C ALA A 131 16.59 -6.21 -14.23
N ALA A 132 15.36 -5.71 -14.35
CA ALA A 132 14.83 -4.70 -13.42
C ALA A 132 14.77 -5.22 -11.98
N LEU A 133 14.29 -6.43 -11.75
CA LEU A 133 14.24 -7.03 -10.41
C LEU A 133 15.62 -7.36 -9.87
N ASP A 134 16.58 -7.81 -10.70
CA ASP A 134 17.99 -8.01 -10.30
C ASP A 134 18.61 -6.70 -9.81
N LYS A 135 18.38 -5.61 -10.55
CA LYS A 135 18.82 -4.28 -10.11
C LYS A 135 18.17 -3.89 -8.78
N ALA A 136 16.87 -4.06 -8.66
CA ALA A 136 16.14 -3.74 -7.43
C ALA A 136 16.65 -4.57 -6.23
N TYR A 137 16.91 -5.86 -6.43
CA TYR A 137 17.50 -6.72 -5.42
C TYR A 137 18.89 -6.23 -5.00
N LYS A 138 19.73 -5.92 -5.95
CA LYS A 138 21.10 -5.43 -5.68
C LYS A 138 21.09 -4.09 -4.95
N ASP A 139 20.31 -3.14 -5.42
CA ASP A 139 20.42 -1.74 -5.03
C ASP A 139 19.47 -1.35 -3.90
N TYR A 140 18.29 -1.99 -3.77
CA TYR A 140 17.19 -1.50 -2.92
C TYR A 140 16.76 -2.43 -1.80
N PHE A 141 16.70 -3.76 -2.00
CA PHE A 141 16.15 -4.64 -0.96
C PHE A 141 16.92 -5.93 -0.68
N GLY A 142 17.95 -6.23 -1.43
CA GLY A 142 18.81 -7.40 -1.14
C GLY A 142 19.76 -7.15 0.03
N PRO A 143 20.54 -8.17 0.43
CA PRO A 143 21.37 -8.12 1.64
C PRO A 143 22.49 -7.08 1.58
N THR A 144 22.86 -6.62 0.38
CA THR A 144 23.92 -5.60 0.17
C THR A 144 23.35 -4.21 -0.07
N ALA A 145 22.03 -4.05 -0.12
CA ALA A 145 21.38 -2.76 -0.37
C ALA A 145 21.63 -1.80 0.79
N LYS A 146 22.22 -0.64 0.48
CA LYS A 146 22.68 0.34 1.48
C LYS A 146 21.56 0.81 2.42
N TYR A 147 20.37 0.99 1.90
CA TYR A 147 19.20 1.46 2.64
C TYR A 147 18.09 0.40 2.70
N GLY A 148 18.44 -0.89 2.53
CA GLY A 148 17.50 -2.00 2.47
C GLY A 148 16.59 -2.13 3.69
N SER A 149 17.03 -1.66 4.86
CA SER A 149 16.19 -1.64 6.08
C SER A 149 14.97 -0.71 5.97
N ALA A 150 14.98 0.25 5.04
CA ALA A 150 13.83 1.11 4.75
C ALA A 150 12.90 0.51 3.70
N TYR A 151 13.23 -0.64 3.11
CA TYR A 151 12.34 -1.29 2.16
C TYR A 151 11.18 -2.00 2.88
N LEU A 152 9.99 -1.91 2.32
CA LEU A 152 8.78 -2.53 2.89
C LEU A 152 8.90 -4.05 2.84
N THR A 153 8.71 -4.69 3.98
CA THR A 153 8.64 -6.15 4.10
C THR A 153 7.32 -6.60 4.70
N TYR A 154 6.90 -7.78 4.31
CA TYR A 154 5.80 -8.52 4.92
C TYR A 154 6.25 -9.97 5.11
N GLU A 155 6.04 -10.52 6.30
CA GLU A 155 6.55 -11.86 6.66
C GLU A 155 8.05 -12.03 6.36
N ASP A 156 8.83 -11.01 6.69
CA ASP A 156 10.29 -10.93 6.47
C ASP A 156 10.74 -11.01 5.00
N ARG A 157 9.85 -10.80 4.05
CA ARG A 157 10.11 -10.79 2.61
C ARG A 157 9.82 -9.41 2.02
N PRO A 158 10.66 -8.91 1.08
CA PRO A 158 10.41 -7.64 0.40
C PRO A 158 9.12 -7.72 -0.44
N VAL A 159 8.33 -6.63 -0.46
CA VAL A 159 7.09 -6.54 -1.22
C VAL A 159 7.35 -5.74 -2.50
N VAL A 160 6.99 -6.31 -3.64
CA VAL A 160 7.06 -5.64 -4.95
C VAL A 160 5.69 -5.67 -5.60
N PHE A 161 5.16 -4.49 -5.90
CA PHE A 161 3.90 -4.34 -6.62
C PHE A 161 4.17 -4.39 -8.12
N ILE A 162 3.29 -5.02 -8.88
CA ILE A 162 3.42 -5.19 -10.33
C ILE A 162 2.24 -4.51 -11.03
N PHE A 163 2.55 -3.51 -11.86
CA PHE A 163 1.59 -2.82 -12.71
C PHE A 163 1.80 -3.27 -14.17
N PRO A 164 1.02 -4.25 -14.65
CA PRO A 164 1.20 -4.80 -15.99
C PRO A 164 0.71 -3.85 -17.07
N LYS A 165 1.33 -3.90 -18.24
CA LYS A 165 0.92 -3.19 -19.45
C LYS A 165 0.77 -4.13 -20.65
N SER A 166 1.84 -4.84 -21.00
CA SER A 166 1.90 -5.61 -22.23
C SER A 166 1.27 -7.00 -22.14
N GLY A 167 1.32 -7.61 -20.96
CA GLY A 167 0.97 -9.02 -20.78
C GLY A 167 1.95 -10.00 -21.44
N HIS A 168 3.12 -9.54 -21.89
CA HIS A 168 4.13 -10.37 -22.58
C HIS A 168 5.13 -11.01 -21.63
N ILE A 169 5.11 -10.66 -20.34
CA ILE A 169 6.04 -11.20 -19.35
C ILE A 169 5.64 -12.62 -18.97
N ASP A 170 6.60 -13.54 -19.08
CA ASP A 170 6.50 -14.88 -18.51
C ASP A 170 6.86 -14.83 -17.01
N TRP A 171 5.83 -14.70 -16.18
CA TRP A 171 5.99 -14.57 -14.74
C TRP A 171 6.50 -15.86 -14.07
N ASN A 172 6.29 -17.04 -14.68
CA ASN A 172 6.90 -18.27 -14.17
C ASN A 172 8.43 -18.18 -14.20
N ARG A 173 9.01 -17.70 -15.34
CA ARG A 173 10.46 -17.48 -15.46
C ARG A 173 10.96 -16.43 -14.46
N VAL A 174 10.23 -15.32 -14.30
CA VAL A 174 10.58 -14.27 -13.33
C VAL A 174 10.60 -14.82 -11.90
N ARG A 175 9.54 -15.52 -11.50
CA ARG A 175 9.46 -16.13 -10.16
C ARG A 175 10.56 -17.17 -9.95
N GLU A 176 10.81 -18.04 -10.93
CA GLU A 176 11.86 -19.05 -10.85
C GLU A 176 13.23 -18.40 -10.65
N HIS A 177 13.54 -17.35 -11.41
CA HIS A 177 14.77 -16.58 -11.27
C HIS A 177 14.91 -16.00 -9.86
N CYS A 178 13.88 -15.29 -9.36
CA CYS A 178 13.92 -14.68 -8.03
C CYS A 178 13.94 -15.71 -6.90
N SER A 179 13.50 -16.95 -7.12
CA SER A 179 13.47 -18.00 -6.09
C SER A 179 14.84 -18.39 -5.57
N GLY A 180 15.91 -18.11 -6.34
CA GLY A 180 17.30 -18.33 -5.95
C GLY A 180 17.87 -17.28 -4.99
N TRP A 181 17.14 -16.21 -4.67
CA TRP A 181 17.60 -15.16 -3.77
C TRP A 181 17.46 -15.54 -2.31
N ASP A 182 18.22 -14.90 -1.42
CA ASP A 182 18.16 -15.13 0.03
C ASP A 182 16.74 -14.91 0.58
N LYS A 183 16.10 -13.80 0.16
CA LYS A 183 14.71 -13.48 0.46
C LYS A 183 13.97 -13.16 -0.83
N PRO A 184 13.35 -14.14 -1.47
CA PRO A 184 12.55 -13.92 -2.67
C PRO A 184 11.41 -12.93 -2.39
N PRO A 185 11.14 -11.95 -3.28
CA PRO A 185 10.11 -10.96 -3.06
C PRO A 185 8.70 -11.58 -3.06
N LEU A 186 7.79 -10.92 -2.34
CA LEU A 186 6.36 -11.11 -2.50
C LEU A 186 5.90 -10.23 -3.66
N LEU A 187 5.59 -10.86 -4.80
CA LEU A 187 5.05 -10.16 -5.96
C LEU A 187 3.54 -9.99 -5.79
N ILE A 188 3.05 -8.76 -5.86
CA ILE A 188 1.63 -8.41 -5.73
C ILE A 188 1.15 -7.81 -7.04
N TYR A 189 0.22 -8.48 -7.72
CA TYR A 189 -0.20 -8.12 -9.07
C TYR A 189 -1.41 -7.20 -9.07
N LYS A 190 -1.47 -6.26 -9.99
CA LYS A 190 -2.66 -5.42 -10.18
C LYS A 190 -3.84 -6.26 -10.68
N ASP A 191 -4.97 -6.16 -10.02
CA ASP A 191 -6.17 -6.94 -10.31
C ASP A 191 -5.89 -8.47 -10.26
N GLN A 192 -6.23 -9.20 -11.33
CA GLN A 192 -6.00 -10.64 -11.40
C GLN A 192 -4.98 -10.96 -12.50
N PRO A 193 -3.93 -11.72 -12.20
CA PRO A 193 -3.04 -12.23 -13.24
C PRO A 193 -3.77 -13.22 -14.14
N ALA A 194 -3.20 -13.48 -15.31
CA ALA A 194 -3.65 -14.60 -16.15
C ALA A 194 -3.57 -15.92 -15.36
N ALA A 195 -4.52 -16.82 -15.56
CA ALA A 195 -4.66 -18.05 -14.76
C ALA A 195 -3.38 -18.91 -14.71
N GLN A 196 -2.57 -18.92 -15.77
CA GLN A 196 -1.30 -19.63 -15.80
C GLN A 196 -0.24 -19.06 -14.86
N TYR A 197 -0.38 -17.81 -14.42
CA TYR A 197 0.56 -17.12 -13.53
C TYR A 197 0.03 -16.91 -12.11
N GLU A 198 -1.14 -17.44 -11.79
CA GLU A 198 -1.76 -17.26 -10.48
C GLU A 198 -0.82 -17.65 -9.31
N ASN A 199 -0.04 -18.72 -9.50
CA ASN A 199 0.88 -19.22 -8.48
C ASN A 199 2.20 -18.44 -8.39
N ASP A 200 2.45 -17.50 -9.30
CA ASP A 200 3.67 -16.69 -9.30
C ASP A 200 3.54 -15.45 -8.40
N PHE A 201 2.32 -15.13 -7.99
CA PHE A 201 2.02 -13.97 -7.17
C PHE A 201 1.55 -14.35 -5.76
N ALA A 202 2.03 -13.60 -4.78
CA ALA A 202 1.61 -13.75 -3.38
C ALA A 202 0.24 -13.13 -3.13
N GLY A 203 -0.23 -12.26 -4.02
CA GLY A 203 -1.51 -11.59 -3.90
C GLY A 203 -1.81 -10.61 -5.02
N SER A 204 -2.88 -9.86 -4.84
CA SER A 204 -3.34 -8.85 -5.78
C SER A 204 -3.66 -7.53 -5.07
N PHE A 205 -3.56 -6.42 -5.84
CA PHE A 205 -4.03 -5.12 -5.39
C PHE A 205 -5.05 -4.53 -6.36
N ALA A 206 -6.03 -3.81 -5.80
CA ALA A 206 -6.98 -3.05 -6.58
C ALA A 206 -6.34 -1.74 -7.05
N TRP A 207 -6.79 -1.20 -8.18
CA TRP A 207 -6.38 0.10 -8.71
C TRP A 207 -7.62 0.88 -9.14
N VAL A 208 -7.57 2.22 -9.00
CA VAL A 208 -8.67 3.08 -9.45
C VAL A 208 -9.06 2.76 -10.91
N GLN A 209 -10.35 2.52 -11.14
CA GLN A 209 -10.88 2.10 -12.45
C GLN A 209 -11.90 3.11 -12.98
N PRO A 210 -11.45 4.24 -13.53
CA PRO A 210 -12.33 5.22 -14.15
C PRO A 210 -12.70 4.76 -15.57
N GLY A 211 -13.77 4.02 -15.71
CA GLY A 211 -14.20 3.50 -17.00
C GLY A 211 -15.65 3.80 -17.35
N PRO A 212 -16.04 3.82 -18.61
CA PRO A 212 -17.41 4.14 -19.04
C PRO A 212 -18.47 3.17 -18.51
N GLY A 213 -18.07 1.99 -18.04
CA GLY A 213 -18.97 1.02 -17.42
C GLY A 213 -19.06 1.12 -15.91
N GLY A 214 -18.28 1.98 -15.25
CA GLY A 214 -18.12 2.00 -13.81
C GLY A 214 -18.47 3.30 -13.12
N TRP A 215 -18.55 4.42 -13.82
CA TRP A 215 -18.60 5.75 -13.24
C TRP A 215 -19.80 6.55 -13.74
N ALA A 216 -20.73 6.79 -12.86
CA ALA A 216 -21.83 7.71 -13.15
C ALA A 216 -21.35 9.15 -12.88
N ALA A 217 -21.72 10.09 -13.77
CA ALA A 217 -21.38 11.52 -13.64
C ALA A 217 -21.90 12.15 -12.34
N ASP A 218 -22.93 11.58 -11.74
CA ASP A 218 -23.49 11.99 -10.46
C ASP A 218 -22.70 11.44 -9.24
N GLY A 219 -21.62 10.67 -9.48
CA GLY A 219 -20.82 10.07 -8.42
C GLY A 219 -21.46 8.88 -7.73
N SER A 220 -22.58 8.35 -8.28
CA SER A 220 -23.29 7.21 -7.70
C SER A 220 -22.45 5.91 -7.74
N ASN A 221 -21.50 5.83 -8.66
CA ASN A 221 -20.54 4.74 -8.70
C ASN A 221 -19.09 5.27 -8.52
N TRP A 222 -18.66 5.33 -7.29
CA TRP A 222 -17.32 5.79 -6.92
C TRP A 222 -16.28 4.65 -6.86
N GLY A 223 -16.59 3.47 -7.39
CA GLY A 223 -15.77 2.26 -7.36
C GLY A 223 -16.31 1.16 -6.43
N GLU A 224 -17.49 1.34 -5.86
CA GLU A 224 -18.08 0.37 -4.92
C GLU A 224 -18.22 -1.01 -5.55
N GLN A 225 -18.76 -1.06 -6.75
CA GLN A 225 -18.96 -2.33 -7.46
C GLN A 225 -17.63 -3.01 -7.79
N TYR A 226 -16.64 -2.24 -8.24
CA TYR A 226 -15.32 -2.76 -8.54
C TYR A 226 -14.63 -3.30 -7.30
N LEU A 227 -14.53 -2.51 -6.23
CA LEU A 227 -13.93 -2.96 -4.96
C LEU A 227 -14.68 -4.16 -4.37
N GLY A 228 -16.01 -4.15 -4.46
CA GLY A 228 -16.83 -5.27 -4.01
C GLY A 228 -16.51 -6.56 -4.77
N ASN A 229 -16.37 -6.49 -6.07
CA ASN A 229 -15.99 -7.62 -6.91
C ASN A 229 -14.56 -8.08 -6.63
N PHE A 230 -13.61 -7.13 -6.45
CA PHE A 230 -12.23 -7.43 -6.11
C PHE A 230 -12.15 -8.24 -4.80
N TYR A 231 -12.65 -7.70 -3.70
CA TYR A 231 -12.58 -8.36 -2.40
C TYR A 231 -13.35 -9.69 -2.38
N LYS A 232 -14.53 -9.73 -3.03
CA LYS A 232 -15.30 -10.98 -3.14
C LYS A 232 -14.52 -12.04 -3.91
N THR A 233 -13.89 -11.68 -5.01
CA THR A 233 -13.07 -12.61 -5.82
C THR A 233 -11.89 -13.13 -5.00
N MET A 234 -11.17 -12.24 -4.31
CA MET A 234 -10.05 -12.63 -3.47
C MET A 234 -10.50 -13.59 -2.35
N LYS A 235 -11.58 -13.26 -1.66
CA LYS A 235 -12.12 -14.11 -0.58
C LYS A 235 -12.59 -15.48 -1.06
N ASP A 236 -13.34 -15.53 -2.17
CA ASP A 236 -14.02 -16.75 -2.61
C ASP A 236 -13.12 -17.67 -3.44
N LYS A 237 -12.19 -17.09 -4.23
CA LYS A 237 -11.37 -17.85 -5.17
C LYS A 237 -9.90 -17.96 -4.76
N HIS A 238 -9.38 -16.96 -4.03
CA HIS A 238 -7.97 -16.85 -3.66
C HIS A 238 -7.79 -16.59 -2.16
N PRO A 239 -8.40 -17.40 -1.27
CA PRO A 239 -8.41 -17.13 0.18
C PRO A 239 -7.02 -17.24 0.83
N ASP A 240 -6.06 -17.86 0.16
CA ASP A 240 -4.66 -18.00 0.54
C ASP A 240 -3.76 -16.85 0.05
N LYS A 241 -4.32 -15.92 -0.73
CA LYS A 241 -3.59 -14.80 -1.32
C LYS A 241 -3.81 -13.50 -0.55
N ILE A 242 -2.81 -12.63 -0.61
CA ILE A 242 -2.90 -11.28 -0.05
C ILE A 242 -3.85 -10.43 -0.91
N ALA A 243 -4.89 -9.85 -0.30
CA ALA A 243 -5.81 -8.94 -0.95
C ALA A 243 -5.54 -7.52 -0.46
N ILE A 244 -5.06 -6.63 -1.34
CA ILE A 244 -4.79 -5.22 -1.01
C ILE A 244 -5.82 -4.36 -1.75
N GLY A 245 -6.77 -3.78 -1.03
CA GLY A 245 -7.75 -2.88 -1.65
C GLY A 245 -7.14 -1.51 -1.94
N GLY A 246 -7.68 -0.86 -2.98
CA GLY A 246 -7.37 0.52 -3.34
C GLY A 246 -8.21 1.52 -2.58
N ALA A 247 -7.67 2.72 -2.37
CA ALA A 247 -8.41 3.86 -1.85
C ALA A 247 -8.02 5.12 -2.64
N TRP A 248 -9.02 5.85 -3.11
CA TRP A 248 -8.85 7.05 -3.92
C TRP A 248 -9.76 8.18 -3.48
N PRO A 249 -9.28 9.41 -3.56
CA PRO A 249 -10.07 10.58 -3.17
C PRO A 249 -11.05 11.04 -4.24
N ALA A 250 -10.66 10.88 -5.49
CA ALA A 250 -11.31 11.29 -6.72
C ALA A 250 -10.47 10.75 -7.89
N PHE A 251 -10.87 11.04 -9.12
CA PHE A 251 -10.07 10.85 -10.32
C PHE A 251 -10.47 11.91 -11.35
N ASP A 252 -9.50 12.49 -12.04
CA ASP A 252 -9.74 13.39 -13.17
C ASP A 252 -8.47 13.44 -14.03
N ASP A 253 -8.47 12.70 -15.12
CA ASP A 253 -7.34 12.62 -16.04
C ASP A 253 -7.40 13.64 -17.19
N SER A 254 -8.25 14.64 -17.09
CA SER A 254 -8.38 15.67 -18.12
C SER A 254 -7.12 16.53 -18.28
N ALA A 255 -6.26 16.60 -17.26
CA ALA A 255 -4.97 17.28 -17.28
C ALA A 255 -3.81 16.40 -17.78
N ALA A 256 -3.97 15.10 -17.79
CA ALA A 256 -2.93 14.15 -18.22
C ALA A 256 -2.81 14.12 -19.75
N LYS A 257 -1.59 14.04 -20.26
CA LYS A 257 -1.35 13.89 -21.72
C LYS A 257 -1.91 12.61 -22.30
N TRP A 258 -2.06 11.58 -21.46
CA TRP A 258 -2.65 10.28 -21.76
C TRP A 258 -4.12 10.17 -21.34
N GLY A 259 -4.70 11.27 -20.84
CA GLY A 259 -6.05 11.31 -20.31
C GLY A 259 -7.13 11.11 -21.35
N LEU A 260 -8.23 10.51 -20.92
CA LEU A 260 -9.41 10.22 -21.74
C LEU A 260 -10.66 11.00 -21.26
N ASN A 261 -10.47 12.05 -20.45
CA ASN A 261 -11.52 12.84 -19.79
C ASN A 261 -12.43 11.97 -18.91
N ARG A 262 -11.82 11.05 -18.18
CA ARG A 262 -12.52 10.21 -17.19
C ARG A 262 -12.49 10.90 -15.83
N HIS A 263 -13.53 10.72 -15.04
CA HIS A 263 -13.57 11.31 -13.73
C HIS A 263 -14.37 10.50 -12.71
N ILE A 264 -13.97 10.64 -11.44
CA ILE A 264 -14.70 10.21 -10.26
C ILE A 264 -14.86 11.41 -9.37
N GLN A 265 -16.07 11.65 -8.88
CA GLN A 265 -16.31 12.76 -7.96
C GLN A 265 -15.73 12.48 -6.58
N SER A 266 -15.14 13.50 -5.94
CA SER A 266 -14.66 13.39 -4.56
C SER A 266 -15.78 13.24 -3.53
N ARG A 267 -17.01 13.63 -3.88
CA ARG A 267 -18.18 13.65 -2.99
C ARG A 267 -17.86 14.30 -1.63
N CYS A 268 -17.12 15.41 -1.66
CA CYS A 268 -16.71 16.12 -0.44
C CYS A 268 -15.83 15.28 0.51
N GLY A 269 -14.92 14.49 -0.02
CA GLY A 269 -14.04 13.59 0.75
C GLY A 269 -14.66 12.24 1.06
N LYS A 270 -15.97 12.07 0.86
CA LYS A 270 -16.68 10.82 1.12
C LYS A 270 -16.14 9.65 0.29
N THR A 271 -15.67 9.94 -0.95
CA THR A 271 -15.07 8.90 -1.81
C THR A 271 -13.82 8.30 -1.17
N LEU A 272 -12.92 9.12 -0.62
CA LEU A 272 -11.74 8.61 0.09
C LEU A 272 -12.13 7.86 1.36
N ASP A 273 -13.04 8.41 2.15
CA ASP A 273 -13.49 7.78 3.40
C ASP A 273 -14.09 6.39 3.17
N GLU A 274 -14.98 6.27 2.19
CA GLU A 274 -15.62 5.00 1.86
C GLU A 274 -14.65 3.99 1.25
N THR A 275 -13.73 4.41 0.38
CA THR A 275 -12.74 3.49 -0.21
C THR A 275 -11.71 3.02 0.81
N LEU A 276 -11.21 3.90 1.69
CA LEU A 276 -10.30 3.53 2.77
C LEU A 276 -10.89 2.48 3.72
N ASN A 277 -12.18 2.55 3.97
CA ASN A 277 -12.85 1.66 4.92
C ASN A 277 -13.54 0.46 4.25
N PHE A 278 -13.44 0.34 2.93
CA PHE A 278 -14.21 -0.66 2.18
C PHE A 278 -13.86 -2.10 2.57
N TYR A 279 -12.59 -2.37 2.89
CA TYR A 279 -12.12 -3.69 3.33
C TYR A 279 -12.91 -4.24 4.53
N GLN A 280 -13.44 -3.37 5.39
CA GLN A 280 -14.19 -3.78 6.58
C GLN A 280 -15.45 -4.60 6.25
N ARG A 281 -16.00 -4.44 5.06
CA ARG A 281 -17.17 -5.20 4.59
C ARG A 281 -16.85 -6.67 4.31
N TYR A 282 -15.56 -6.99 4.11
CA TYR A 282 -15.09 -8.31 3.72
C TYR A 282 -14.16 -8.93 4.77
N ASN A 283 -13.81 -8.17 5.80
CA ASN A 283 -12.98 -8.60 6.89
C ASN A 283 -13.84 -9.31 7.96
N ASP A 284 -13.58 -10.59 8.18
CA ASP A 284 -14.23 -11.39 9.22
C ASP A 284 -13.41 -11.46 10.53
N GLY A 285 -12.43 -10.56 10.69
CA GLY A 285 -11.56 -10.48 11.87
C GLY A 285 -10.37 -11.43 11.86
N ALA A 286 -10.46 -12.55 11.17
CA ALA A 286 -9.35 -13.51 11.04
C ALA A 286 -8.48 -13.22 9.80
N ASN A 287 -9.07 -12.61 8.77
CA ASN A 287 -8.46 -12.37 7.45
C ASN A 287 -8.40 -10.87 7.12
N SER A 288 -7.95 -10.05 8.06
CA SER A 288 -7.72 -8.63 7.77
C SER A 288 -6.60 -8.48 6.73
N PRO A 289 -6.80 -7.67 5.65
CA PRO A 289 -5.72 -7.42 4.72
C PRO A 289 -4.55 -6.76 5.44
N PRO A 290 -3.29 -7.10 5.11
CA PRO A 290 -2.14 -6.48 5.75
C PRO A 290 -1.99 -4.99 5.39
N PHE A 291 -2.52 -4.59 4.23
CA PHE A 291 -2.37 -3.27 3.66
C PHE A 291 -3.67 -2.77 3.00
N VAL A 292 -3.81 -1.43 2.95
CA VAL A 292 -4.69 -0.69 2.03
C VAL A 292 -3.81 0.31 1.29
N LEU A 293 -3.97 0.42 -0.03
CA LEU A 293 -3.16 1.24 -0.91
C LEU A 293 -3.93 2.51 -1.32
N ILE A 294 -3.43 3.68 -0.92
CA ILE A 294 -3.97 4.97 -1.36
C ILE A 294 -3.41 5.28 -2.74
N GLU A 295 -4.28 5.56 -3.66
CA GLU A 295 -4.01 5.91 -5.05
C GLU A 295 -4.48 7.34 -5.31
N THR A 296 -3.56 8.33 -5.15
CA THR A 296 -2.12 8.32 -4.93
C THR A 296 -1.68 9.31 -3.85
N TRP A 297 -0.39 9.34 -3.50
CA TRP A 297 0.16 10.45 -2.71
C TRP A 297 0.11 11.76 -3.50
N ASN A 298 0.66 11.75 -4.73
CA ASN A 298 0.96 12.98 -5.47
C ASN A 298 0.69 12.92 -7.00
N ASP A 299 -0.21 12.07 -7.49
CA ASP A 299 -0.61 12.15 -8.90
C ASP A 299 -1.61 13.28 -9.12
N TYR A 300 -1.07 14.43 -9.51
CA TYR A 300 -1.85 15.62 -9.83
C TYR A 300 -2.38 15.60 -11.28
N GLU A 301 -1.80 14.78 -12.15
CA GLU A 301 -2.20 14.66 -13.55
C GLU A 301 -3.47 13.82 -13.70
N GLU A 302 -3.65 12.84 -12.80
CA GLU A 302 -4.89 12.04 -12.72
C GLU A 302 -5.84 12.48 -11.58
N GLY A 303 -5.51 13.59 -10.88
CA GLY A 303 -6.39 14.15 -9.86
C GLY A 303 -6.58 13.27 -8.61
N THR A 304 -5.75 12.27 -8.42
CA THR A 304 -5.83 11.32 -7.29
C THR A 304 -4.98 11.73 -6.08
N ALA A 305 -4.21 12.83 -6.19
CA ALA A 305 -3.28 13.26 -5.15
C ALA A 305 -3.96 13.55 -3.81
N VAL A 306 -3.41 13.03 -2.71
CA VAL A 306 -3.83 13.34 -1.33
C VAL A 306 -2.90 14.32 -0.62
N GLU A 307 -1.68 14.56 -1.14
CA GLU A 307 -0.62 15.38 -0.53
C GLU A 307 -1.07 16.79 -0.14
N ARG A 308 -1.85 17.47 -1.00
CA ARG A 308 -2.26 18.87 -0.83
C ARG A 308 -3.77 19.01 -0.61
N ARG A 309 -4.44 17.96 -0.14
CA ARG A 309 -5.86 18.11 0.12
C ARG A 309 -6.09 19.05 1.29
N THR A 310 -6.44 20.26 0.94
CA THR A 310 -7.14 21.17 1.83
C THR A 310 -8.61 20.74 1.91
N GLU A 311 -9.26 21.05 3.03
CA GLU A 311 -10.69 20.77 3.22
C GLU A 311 -11.50 21.15 1.96
N VAL A 312 -12.20 20.18 1.40
CA VAL A 312 -13.09 20.41 0.27
C VAL A 312 -14.21 21.30 0.75
N ASN A 313 -14.25 22.55 0.27
CA ASN A 313 -15.34 23.44 0.60
C ASN A 313 -16.64 22.95 -0.08
N CYS A 314 -17.41 22.15 0.63
CA CYS A 314 -18.62 21.48 0.13
C CYS A 314 -19.85 22.39 0.07
N GLY A 315 -19.70 23.68 0.32
CA GLY A 315 -20.78 24.66 0.34
C GLY A 315 -20.87 25.52 -0.92
N GLY A 316 -20.89 24.94 -2.14
CA GLY A 316 -21.10 25.72 -3.36
C GLY A 316 -20.98 24.92 -4.64
N SER A 317 -21.97 24.97 -5.46
CA SER A 317 -22.00 24.47 -6.83
C SER A 317 -20.79 24.95 -7.64
N GLY A 318 -20.03 24.01 -8.20
CA GLY A 318 -19.25 24.15 -9.42
C GLY A 318 -18.25 25.31 -9.50
N THR A 319 -17.01 25.07 -9.08
CA THR A 319 -15.88 25.83 -9.64
C THR A 319 -14.75 24.85 -9.94
N LYS A 320 -14.34 24.86 -11.20
CA LYS A 320 -13.16 24.15 -11.71
C LYS A 320 -11.97 24.57 -10.86
N ASN A 321 -11.24 23.60 -10.31
CA ASN A 321 -9.94 23.86 -9.69
C ASN A 321 -8.94 24.21 -10.80
N SER A 322 -8.87 25.48 -11.15
CA SER A 322 -7.74 26.02 -11.89
C SER A 322 -6.56 26.08 -10.93
N ALA A 323 -5.48 25.40 -11.25
CA ALA A 323 -4.19 25.62 -10.63
C ALA A 323 -3.84 27.11 -10.75
N GLN A 324 -3.95 27.86 -9.67
CA GLN A 324 -3.42 29.22 -9.62
C GLN A 324 -1.90 29.15 -9.41
N SER A 325 -1.17 29.45 -10.48
CA SER A 325 0.21 29.90 -10.39
C SER A 325 0.24 31.21 -9.59
N THR A 326 0.66 31.17 -8.35
CA THR A 326 1.10 32.38 -7.65
C THR A 326 2.56 32.58 -7.96
N SER A 327 2.82 33.42 -8.98
CA SER A 327 4.05 34.21 -9.06
C SER A 327 4.05 35.23 -7.92
N ASN A 328 4.97 35.06 -6.99
CA ASN A 328 5.73 36.13 -6.31
C ASN A 328 6.92 35.51 -5.58
#